data_1268b91a70eb7ac0c6cef702867a446e
#
_entry.id   1268b91a70eb7ac0c6cef702867a446e
#
_cell.length_a   1.000
_cell.length_b   1.000
_cell.length_c   1.000
_cell.angle_alpha   90.00
_cell.angle_beta   90.00
_cell.angle_gamma   90.00
#
_symmetry.space_group_name_H-M   'P 1'
#
loop_
_entity.id
_entity.type
_entity.pdbx_description
1 polymer ?
#
loop_
_entity_poly.entity_id
_entity_poly.type
_entity_poly.pdbx_seq_one_letter_code
_entity_poly.pdbx_strand_id
1 'polypeptide(L)'
;MRYRKTEIWKSVDWITILLYLIMVIAGWFSICGASYEFDNVGLFDPSGRPGMQMIWIGTSLTLIFVILMLESDFFDIFAYLIYACVIVLLIATIFLAPNIKGSHSWLVLGPIRLQPAELAKFATALAVAKFMNGYGFKLTTVKNFSITLFLIFLPMVCILLQKETGSALVYLAFFLMLYREGMTGYILLIGVCAVVFFVTGMKYSEVMVGITPLGELIVSCLVLLITMGLVGSVRKDYISVKIMLGGIASTFLIGYVVSLFVPVNFAWISIGLVGAASIYLFYLSIRNWVWHYALIALFALGSIGFLFSVDYVFNDILEPHQQIRIKVSLGLEDDPSGAGYNVNQSKIAIGSGGLSGKGFLNGTQTKLKYVPEQDTDFIFCTVGEEQGFLGASAVLIVFGLFILRLIVLAERQDNAFGRVYGYSVASIFFFHLAINVGMVTGLTPVIGIPLPFFSYGGSSLWGFTILLFIFLRLDASRKER
;
A
#
# COMPACT_ATOMS: atom_id res chain seq x y z
N MET A 1 -43.51 -8.11 -8.12
CA MET A 1 -43.01 -7.16 -7.12
C MET A 1 -42.83 -5.79 -7.80
N ARG A 2 -43.51 -4.73 -7.34
CA ARG A 2 -43.30 -3.38 -7.86
C ARG A 2 -41.91 -2.89 -7.33
N TYR A 3 -40.92 -2.83 -8.20
CA TYR A 3 -39.66 -2.13 -7.91
C TYR A 3 -40.01 -0.68 -7.56
N ARG A 4 -39.84 -0.32 -6.31
CA ARG A 4 -39.92 1.08 -5.87
C ARG A 4 -38.61 1.71 -6.37
N LYS A 5 -38.67 2.40 -7.54
CA LYS A 5 -37.56 3.24 -7.98
C LYS A 5 -37.34 4.29 -6.88
N THR A 6 -36.42 4.00 -5.99
CA THR A 6 -35.95 5.01 -5.02
C THR A 6 -35.22 6.08 -5.82
N GLU A 7 -35.51 7.35 -5.57
CA GLU A 7 -34.78 8.45 -6.18
C GLU A 7 -33.31 8.29 -5.76
N ILE A 8 -32.44 7.95 -6.69
CA ILE A 8 -31.01 7.68 -6.47
C ILE A 8 -30.39 8.77 -5.60
N TRP A 9 -30.74 10.03 -5.87
CA TRP A 9 -30.24 11.19 -5.13
C TRP A 9 -30.56 11.22 -3.64
N LYS A 10 -31.63 10.57 -3.20
CA LYS A 10 -32.00 10.41 -1.78
C LYS A 10 -31.29 9.23 -1.10
N SER A 11 -30.77 8.31 -1.89
CA SER A 11 -30.15 7.07 -1.38
C SER A 11 -28.63 7.14 -1.32
N VAL A 12 -28.00 8.00 -2.13
CA VAL A 12 -26.54 8.19 -2.17
C VAL A 12 -26.02 8.82 -0.88
N ASP A 13 -24.84 8.42 -0.47
CA ASP A 13 -24.18 8.97 0.72
C ASP A 13 -23.52 10.33 0.44
N TRP A 14 -24.22 11.39 0.77
CA TRP A 14 -23.76 12.78 0.56
C TRP A 14 -22.53 13.14 1.39
N ILE A 15 -22.31 12.50 2.54
CA ILE A 15 -21.11 12.74 3.37
C ILE A 15 -19.85 12.35 2.59
N THR A 16 -19.86 11.19 1.97
CA THR A 16 -18.71 10.73 1.15
C THR A 16 -18.51 11.62 -0.07
N ILE A 17 -19.58 12.07 -0.73
CA ILE A 17 -19.48 13.03 -1.85
C ILE A 17 -18.88 14.35 -1.37
N LEU A 18 -19.29 14.86 -0.23
CA LEU A 18 -18.75 16.10 0.34
C LEU A 18 -17.25 15.97 0.63
N LEU A 19 -16.83 14.86 1.28
CA LEU A 19 -15.42 14.60 1.54
C LEU A 19 -14.61 14.49 0.25
N TYR A 20 -15.14 13.82 -0.78
CA TYR A 20 -14.53 13.75 -2.11
C TYR A 20 -14.33 15.16 -2.71
N LEU A 21 -15.37 15.99 -2.70
CA LEU A 21 -15.29 17.35 -3.25
C LEU A 21 -14.28 18.20 -2.47
N ILE A 22 -14.27 18.12 -1.15
CA ILE A 22 -13.28 18.83 -0.31
C ILE A 22 -11.86 18.43 -0.73
N MET A 23 -11.60 17.12 -0.89
CA MET A 23 -10.28 16.63 -1.28
C MET A 23 -9.89 17.06 -2.70
N VAL A 24 -10.80 17.00 -3.66
CA VAL A 24 -10.55 17.43 -5.05
C VAL A 24 -10.26 18.92 -5.13
N ILE A 25 -11.03 19.75 -4.40
CA ILE A 25 -10.82 21.20 -4.35
C ILE A 25 -9.49 21.53 -3.66
N ALA A 26 -9.20 20.93 -2.50
CA ALA A 26 -7.94 21.12 -1.80
C ALA A 26 -6.74 20.66 -2.63
N GLY A 27 -6.89 19.53 -3.34
CA GLY A 27 -5.90 19.04 -4.28
C GLY A 27 -5.63 20.02 -5.42
N TRP A 28 -6.68 20.61 -6.00
CA TRP A 28 -6.52 21.62 -7.04
C TRP A 28 -5.74 22.85 -6.54
N PHE A 29 -6.06 23.35 -5.34
CA PHE A 29 -5.28 24.44 -4.72
C PHE A 29 -3.83 24.04 -4.51
N SER A 30 -3.56 22.81 -4.08
CA SER A 30 -2.20 22.32 -3.89
C SER A 30 -1.44 22.22 -5.23
N ILE A 31 -2.12 21.81 -6.33
CA ILE A 31 -1.55 21.79 -7.68
C ILE A 31 -1.25 23.21 -8.16
N CYS A 32 -2.11 24.19 -7.83
CA CYS A 32 -1.83 25.59 -8.14
C CYS A 32 -0.53 26.05 -7.46
N GLY A 33 -0.35 25.73 -6.16
CA GLY A 33 0.88 26.04 -5.42
C GLY A 33 2.12 25.36 -6.00
N ALA A 34 2.01 24.07 -6.31
CA ALA A 34 3.11 23.28 -6.86
C ALA A 34 3.53 23.70 -8.29
N SER A 35 2.60 24.22 -9.08
CA SER A 35 2.82 24.55 -10.50
C SER A 35 2.98 26.04 -10.78
N TYR A 36 2.96 26.88 -9.74
CA TYR A 36 3.07 28.33 -9.89
C TYR A 36 4.45 28.76 -10.41
N GLU A 37 4.46 29.50 -11.50
CA GLU A 37 5.65 30.14 -12.08
C GLU A 37 5.51 31.66 -12.01
N PHE A 38 6.60 32.36 -11.65
CA PHE A 38 6.60 33.79 -11.35
C PHE A 38 6.13 34.67 -12.52
N ASP A 39 6.13 34.15 -13.74
CA ASP A 39 6.06 35.04 -14.91
C ASP A 39 4.92 34.77 -15.91
N ASN A 40 4.13 33.69 -15.88
CA ASN A 40 3.44 33.48 -17.15
C ASN A 40 2.12 32.75 -17.26
N VAL A 41 1.48 32.13 -16.34
CA VAL A 41 0.21 31.44 -16.68
C VAL A 41 -0.89 31.74 -15.68
N GLY A 42 -2.00 32.27 -16.17
CA GLY A 42 -3.21 32.39 -15.37
C GLY A 42 -3.61 31.03 -14.81
N LEU A 43 -4.02 30.95 -13.54
CA LEU A 43 -4.42 29.72 -12.86
C LEU A 43 -5.47 28.89 -13.60
N PHE A 44 -6.19 29.51 -14.54
CA PHE A 44 -7.26 28.91 -15.34
C PHE A 44 -6.83 28.63 -16.81
N ASP A 45 -5.58 28.91 -17.18
CA ASP A 45 -5.12 28.66 -18.53
C ASP A 45 -5.00 27.15 -18.78
N PRO A 46 -5.70 26.59 -19.80
CA PRO A 46 -5.63 25.17 -20.14
C PRO A 46 -4.24 24.69 -20.59
N SER A 47 -3.34 25.59 -20.92
CA SER A 47 -1.94 25.22 -21.25
C SER A 47 -1.13 24.87 -19.99
N GLY A 48 -1.55 25.36 -18.81
CA GLY A 48 -0.95 25.08 -17.52
C GLY A 48 -1.50 23.84 -16.84
N ARG A 49 -0.74 23.26 -15.92
CA ARG A 49 -1.18 22.10 -15.13
C ARG A 49 -2.45 22.36 -14.30
N PRO A 50 -2.61 23.53 -13.60
CA PRO A 50 -3.83 23.81 -12.85
C PRO A 50 -5.08 23.89 -13.73
N GLY A 51 -4.99 24.56 -14.90
CA GLY A 51 -6.12 24.66 -15.83
C GLY A 51 -6.46 23.31 -16.46
N MET A 52 -5.47 22.52 -16.84
CA MET A 52 -5.70 21.15 -17.34
C MET A 52 -6.37 20.28 -16.26
N GLN A 53 -5.98 20.41 -14.98
CA GLN A 53 -6.61 19.67 -13.87
C GLN A 53 -8.10 20.05 -13.72
N MET A 54 -8.50 21.28 -13.98
CA MET A 54 -9.92 21.66 -13.99
C MET A 54 -10.71 20.94 -15.09
N ILE A 55 -10.10 20.74 -16.27
CA ILE A 55 -10.71 19.93 -17.33
C ILE A 55 -10.90 18.49 -16.86
N TRP A 56 -9.90 17.91 -16.19
CA TRP A 56 -10.02 16.56 -15.62
C TRP A 56 -11.06 16.47 -14.51
N ILE A 57 -11.21 17.49 -13.69
CA ILE A 57 -12.29 17.59 -12.68
C ILE A 57 -13.66 17.63 -13.39
N GLY A 58 -13.83 18.46 -14.43
CA GLY A 58 -15.06 18.54 -15.21
C GLY A 58 -15.44 17.20 -15.87
N THR A 59 -14.48 16.52 -16.49
CA THR A 59 -14.71 15.20 -17.06
C THR A 59 -15.00 14.13 -15.98
N SER A 60 -14.37 14.22 -14.81
CA SER A 60 -14.67 13.35 -13.67
C SER A 60 -16.10 13.54 -13.15
N LEU A 61 -16.60 14.79 -13.09
CA LEU A 61 -18.01 15.05 -12.72
C LEU A 61 -18.98 14.45 -13.75
N THR A 62 -18.62 14.47 -15.03
CA THR A 62 -19.41 13.80 -16.07
C THR A 62 -19.41 12.27 -15.86
N LEU A 63 -18.26 11.68 -15.55
CA LEU A 63 -18.16 10.25 -15.22
C LEU A 63 -19.01 9.90 -13.99
N ILE A 64 -19.01 10.72 -12.96
CA ILE A 64 -19.85 10.55 -11.76
C ILE A 64 -21.32 10.46 -12.15
N PHE A 65 -21.78 11.42 -12.96
CA PHE A 65 -23.17 11.43 -13.43
C PHE A 65 -23.52 10.16 -14.20
N VAL A 66 -22.66 9.74 -15.13
CA VAL A 66 -22.86 8.51 -15.91
C VAL A 66 -22.92 7.29 -15.02
N ILE A 67 -21.97 7.12 -14.07
CA ILE A 67 -21.90 5.98 -13.16
C ILE A 67 -23.14 5.90 -12.27
N LEU A 68 -23.60 7.04 -11.74
CA LEU A 68 -24.79 7.06 -10.88
C LEU A 68 -26.09 6.78 -11.66
N MET A 69 -26.14 7.05 -12.98
CA MET A 69 -27.29 6.74 -13.83
C MET A 69 -27.35 5.25 -14.25
N LEU A 70 -26.21 4.53 -14.22
CA LEU A 70 -26.18 3.10 -14.51
C LEU A 70 -26.87 2.31 -13.38
N GLU A 71 -27.51 1.20 -13.74
CA GLU A 71 -28.07 0.28 -12.76
C GLU A 71 -26.94 -0.46 -12.01
N SER A 72 -27.16 -0.74 -10.73
CA SER A 72 -26.16 -1.48 -9.90
C SER A 72 -25.84 -2.86 -10.47
N ASP A 73 -26.85 -3.52 -11.05
CA ASP A 73 -26.72 -4.85 -11.62
C ASP A 73 -25.81 -4.87 -12.87
N PHE A 74 -25.66 -3.73 -13.56
CA PHE A 74 -24.71 -3.58 -14.64
C PHE A 74 -23.28 -3.95 -14.19
N PHE A 75 -22.85 -3.44 -13.05
CA PHE A 75 -21.49 -3.71 -12.53
C PHE A 75 -21.32 -5.18 -12.12
N ASP A 76 -22.36 -5.80 -11.57
CA ASP A 76 -22.31 -7.22 -11.25
C ASP A 76 -22.30 -8.09 -12.51
N ILE A 77 -23.18 -7.84 -13.49
CA ILE A 77 -23.28 -8.64 -14.71
C ILE A 77 -21.98 -8.56 -15.53
N PHE A 78 -21.47 -7.36 -15.74
CA PHE A 78 -20.32 -7.11 -16.61
C PHE A 78 -18.97 -7.15 -15.91
N ALA A 79 -18.89 -7.49 -14.61
CA ALA A 79 -17.65 -7.49 -13.83
C ALA A 79 -16.49 -8.24 -14.51
N TYR A 80 -16.73 -9.47 -14.96
CA TYR A 80 -15.70 -10.27 -15.64
C TYR A 80 -15.35 -9.74 -17.03
N LEU A 81 -16.34 -9.20 -17.77
CA LEU A 81 -16.07 -8.59 -19.08
C LEU A 81 -15.20 -7.34 -18.94
N ILE A 82 -15.54 -6.47 -17.98
CA ILE A 82 -14.74 -5.28 -17.66
C ILE A 82 -13.31 -5.70 -17.28
N TYR A 83 -13.16 -6.70 -16.41
CA TYR A 83 -11.87 -7.23 -16.00
C TYR A 83 -11.07 -7.76 -17.20
N ALA A 84 -11.68 -8.59 -18.05
CA ALA A 84 -11.04 -9.14 -19.24
C ALA A 84 -10.58 -8.04 -20.21
N CYS A 85 -11.42 -7.04 -20.48
CA CYS A 85 -11.08 -5.91 -21.33
C CYS A 85 -9.88 -5.13 -20.76
N VAL A 86 -9.85 -4.90 -19.46
CA VAL A 86 -8.74 -4.18 -18.83
C VAL A 86 -7.45 -5.02 -18.81
N ILE A 87 -7.53 -6.34 -18.62
CA ILE A 87 -6.34 -7.22 -18.76
C ILE A 87 -5.80 -7.18 -20.20
N VAL A 88 -6.67 -7.25 -21.20
CA VAL A 88 -6.24 -7.10 -22.62
C VAL A 88 -5.57 -5.74 -22.83
N LEU A 89 -6.14 -4.68 -22.26
CA LEU A 89 -5.57 -3.34 -22.34
C LEU A 89 -4.19 -3.26 -21.65
N LEU A 90 -4.02 -3.87 -20.48
CA LEU A 90 -2.72 -3.97 -19.81
C LEU A 90 -1.68 -4.72 -20.65
N ILE A 91 -2.07 -5.85 -21.25
CA ILE A 91 -1.18 -6.62 -22.12
C ILE A 91 -0.82 -5.80 -23.38
N ALA A 92 -1.82 -5.17 -24.01
CA ALA A 92 -1.59 -4.32 -25.17
C ALA A 92 -0.62 -3.16 -24.87
N THR A 93 -0.71 -2.60 -23.65
CA THR A 93 0.17 -1.51 -23.21
C THR A 93 1.64 -1.94 -23.17
N ILE A 94 1.96 -3.20 -22.82
CA ILE A 94 3.34 -3.70 -22.81
C ILE A 94 4.02 -3.53 -24.18
N PHE A 95 3.25 -3.72 -25.26
CA PHE A 95 3.76 -3.69 -26.63
C PHE A 95 3.60 -2.34 -27.33
N LEU A 96 2.54 -1.58 -27.00
CA LEU A 96 2.16 -0.35 -27.70
C LEU A 96 2.64 0.93 -27.01
N ALA A 97 2.93 0.89 -25.70
CA ALA A 97 3.29 2.08 -24.96
C ALA A 97 4.73 2.52 -25.26
N PRO A 98 4.96 3.82 -25.48
CA PRO A 98 6.30 4.37 -25.56
C PRO A 98 7.02 4.24 -24.21
N ASN A 99 8.35 4.17 -24.26
CA ASN A 99 9.15 4.19 -23.03
C ASN A 99 9.14 5.62 -22.45
N ILE A 100 8.50 5.79 -21.30
CA ILE A 100 8.46 7.06 -20.58
C ILE A 100 9.12 6.84 -19.22
N LYS A 101 10.25 7.50 -18.95
CA LYS A 101 11.03 7.38 -17.71
C LYS A 101 11.35 5.91 -17.30
N GLY A 102 11.59 5.05 -18.30
CA GLY A 102 11.94 3.64 -18.06
C GLY A 102 10.75 2.68 -17.96
N SER A 103 9.50 3.16 -17.99
CA SER A 103 8.30 2.32 -17.95
C SER A 103 7.51 2.36 -19.27
N HIS A 104 6.79 1.28 -19.56
CA HIS A 104 5.88 1.12 -20.69
C HIS A 104 4.42 1.06 -20.20
N SER A 105 4.00 2.06 -19.42
CA SER A 105 2.72 2.06 -18.70
C SER A 105 1.69 3.08 -19.20
N TRP A 106 2.09 3.96 -20.14
CA TRP A 106 1.25 5.06 -20.59
C TRP A 106 0.83 4.88 -22.05
N LEU A 107 -0.47 4.79 -22.29
CA LEU A 107 -1.04 4.90 -23.63
C LEU A 107 -1.23 6.38 -23.97
N VAL A 108 -0.54 6.82 -25.01
CA VAL A 108 -0.62 8.21 -25.51
C VAL A 108 -1.63 8.27 -26.66
N LEU A 109 -2.79 8.88 -26.39
CA LEU A 109 -3.88 9.07 -27.37
C LEU A 109 -4.03 10.57 -27.68
N GLY A 110 -3.11 11.10 -28.48
CA GLY A 110 -3.04 12.54 -28.73
C GLY A 110 -2.68 13.33 -27.47
N PRO A 111 -3.52 14.28 -27.03
CA PRO A 111 -3.24 15.06 -25.81
C PRO A 111 -3.52 14.29 -24.51
N ILE A 112 -4.25 13.16 -24.61
CA ILE A 112 -4.67 12.37 -23.45
C ILE A 112 -3.65 11.26 -23.21
N ARG A 113 -3.17 11.16 -21.97
CA ARG A 113 -2.33 10.05 -21.50
C ARG A 113 -3.15 9.21 -20.54
N LEU A 114 -3.39 7.95 -20.93
CA LEU A 114 -4.13 6.99 -20.12
C LEU A 114 -3.17 5.97 -19.52
N GLN A 115 -3.26 5.76 -18.21
CA GLN A 115 -2.51 4.71 -17.50
C GLN A 115 -3.48 3.55 -17.19
N PRO A 116 -3.44 2.43 -17.92
CA PRO A 116 -4.38 1.32 -17.72
C PRO A 116 -4.31 0.70 -16.33
N ALA A 117 -3.17 0.80 -15.64
CA ALA A 117 -3.02 0.34 -14.26
C ALA A 117 -4.01 1.01 -13.29
N GLU A 118 -4.40 2.29 -13.54
CA GLU A 118 -5.41 3.00 -12.75
C GLU A 118 -6.80 2.37 -12.90
N LEU A 119 -7.14 1.96 -14.12
CA LEU A 119 -8.41 1.28 -14.42
C LEU A 119 -8.42 -0.16 -13.89
N ALA A 120 -7.28 -0.81 -13.86
CA ALA A 120 -7.16 -2.19 -13.42
C ALA A 120 -7.52 -2.39 -11.94
N LYS A 121 -7.35 -1.37 -11.10
CA LYS A 121 -7.71 -1.43 -9.68
C LYS A 121 -9.22 -1.66 -9.48
N PHE A 122 -10.07 -0.86 -10.11
CA PHE A 122 -11.52 -1.05 -9.96
C PHE A 122 -12.03 -2.31 -10.68
N ALA A 123 -11.45 -2.65 -11.84
CA ALA A 123 -11.80 -3.86 -12.57
C ALA A 123 -11.50 -5.13 -11.77
N THR A 124 -10.33 -5.17 -11.11
CA THR A 124 -9.96 -6.27 -10.21
C THR A 124 -10.89 -6.33 -9.00
N ALA A 125 -11.20 -5.19 -8.38
CA ALA A 125 -12.15 -5.13 -7.27
C ALA A 125 -13.53 -5.69 -7.66
N LEU A 126 -14.05 -5.36 -8.85
CA LEU A 126 -15.30 -5.90 -9.38
C LEU A 126 -15.23 -7.41 -9.62
N ALA A 127 -14.15 -7.90 -10.26
CA ALA A 127 -14.00 -9.32 -10.56
C ALA A 127 -13.91 -10.17 -9.29
N VAL A 128 -13.14 -9.71 -8.31
CA VAL A 128 -12.99 -10.37 -7.00
C VAL A 128 -14.33 -10.34 -6.25
N ALA A 129 -15.01 -9.19 -6.22
CA ALA A 129 -16.32 -9.08 -5.58
C ALA A 129 -17.35 -10.01 -6.21
N LYS A 130 -17.38 -10.10 -7.55
CA LYS A 130 -18.25 -11.03 -8.29
C LYS A 130 -17.95 -12.48 -7.95
N PHE A 131 -16.68 -12.86 -7.92
CA PHE A 131 -16.25 -14.22 -7.61
C PHE A 131 -16.64 -14.61 -6.18
N MET A 132 -16.42 -13.71 -5.21
CA MET A 132 -16.70 -13.94 -3.80
C MET A 132 -18.22 -13.89 -3.49
N ASN A 133 -19.03 -13.28 -4.35
CA ASN A 133 -20.50 -13.27 -4.24
C ASN A 133 -21.15 -14.58 -4.72
N GLY A 134 -20.38 -15.53 -5.24
CA GLY A 134 -20.87 -16.80 -5.74
C GLY A 134 -21.56 -17.66 -4.65
N TYR A 135 -22.60 -18.40 -5.03
CA TYR A 135 -23.33 -19.27 -4.10
C TYR A 135 -22.39 -20.30 -3.43
N GLY A 136 -22.45 -20.40 -2.11
CA GLY A 136 -21.63 -21.34 -1.34
C GLY A 136 -20.15 -20.99 -1.30
N PHE A 137 -19.76 -19.77 -1.66
CA PHE A 137 -18.36 -19.34 -1.61
C PHE A 137 -17.80 -19.40 -0.18
N LYS A 138 -16.63 -20.02 -0.05
CA LYS A 138 -15.83 -20.03 1.19
C LYS A 138 -14.38 -19.73 0.86
N LEU A 139 -13.86 -18.65 1.38
CA LEU A 139 -12.46 -18.24 1.15
C LEU A 139 -11.46 -19.25 1.72
N THR A 140 -11.84 -20.01 2.74
CA THR A 140 -11.00 -21.04 3.37
C THR A 140 -10.73 -22.26 2.49
N THR A 141 -11.50 -22.44 1.40
CA THR A 141 -11.27 -23.51 0.44
C THR A 141 -10.07 -23.16 -0.44
N VAL A 142 -9.09 -24.05 -0.55
CA VAL A 142 -7.85 -23.84 -1.33
C VAL A 142 -8.15 -23.41 -2.76
N LYS A 143 -9.13 -24.05 -3.43
CA LYS A 143 -9.55 -23.69 -4.79
C LYS A 143 -10.01 -22.23 -4.88
N ASN A 144 -10.91 -21.81 -4.01
CA ASN A 144 -11.46 -20.45 -4.03
C ASN A 144 -10.38 -19.43 -3.69
N PHE A 145 -9.55 -19.72 -2.70
CA PHE A 145 -8.43 -18.87 -2.32
C PHE A 145 -7.44 -18.68 -3.48
N SER A 146 -7.05 -19.79 -4.15
CA SER A 146 -6.12 -19.72 -5.29
C SER A 146 -6.70 -18.94 -6.48
N ILE A 147 -8.00 -19.10 -6.78
CA ILE A 147 -8.65 -18.33 -7.86
C ILE A 147 -8.71 -16.85 -7.48
N THR A 148 -9.02 -16.51 -6.23
CA THR A 148 -9.04 -15.12 -5.77
C THR A 148 -7.67 -14.49 -5.87
N LEU A 149 -6.62 -15.20 -5.45
CA LEU A 149 -5.24 -14.73 -5.61
C LEU A 149 -4.86 -14.56 -7.08
N PHE A 150 -5.26 -15.50 -7.95
CA PHE A 150 -5.02 -15.39 -9.38
C PHE A 150 -5.65 -14.11 -9.97
N LEU A 151 -6.91 -13.79 -9.61
CA LEU A 151 -7.57 -12.57 -10.04
C LEU A 151 -6.84 -11.30 -9.57
N ILE A 152 -6.21 -11.32 -8.40
CA ILE A 152 -5.46 -10.20 -7.87
C ILE A 152 -4.06 -10.11 -8.49
N PHE A 153 -3.36 -11.24 -8.61
CA PHE A 153 -1.96 -11.26 -9.07
C PHE A 153 -1.82 -11.13 -10.58
N LEU A 154 -2.80 -11.54 -11.38
CA LEU A 154 -2.71 -11.45 -12.83
C LEU A 154 -2.48 -10.00 -13.32
N PRO A 155 -3.31 -9.00 -12.95
CA PRO A 155 -3.03 -7.61 -13.33
C PRO A 155 -1.75 -7.08 -12.69
N MET A 156 -1.42 -7.46 -11.45
CA MET A 156 -0.18 -7.08 -10.80
C MET A 156 1.05 -7.53 -11.59
N VAL A 157 1.06 -8.77 -12.09
CA VAL A 157 2.16 -9.28 -12.94
C VAL A 157 2.23 -8.52 -14.26
N CYS A 158 1.09 -8.25 -14.92
CA CYS A 158 1.07 -7.45 -16.14
C CYS A 158 1.68 -6.06 -15.93
N ILE A 159 1.39 -5.40 -14.78
CA ILE A 159 1.92 -4.08 -14.43
C ILE A 159 3.43 -4.17 -14.12
N LEU A 160 3.89 -5.22 -13.45
CA LEU A 160 5.33 -5.45 -13.22
C LEU A 160 6.10 -5.64 -14.53
N LEU A 161 5.51 -6.34 -15.52
CA LEU A 161 6.10 -6.48 -16.85
C LEU A 161 6.19 -5.14 -17.62
N GLN A 162 5.36 -4.14 -17.26
CA GLN A 162 5.45 -2.76 -17.76
C GLN A 162 6.54 -1.95 -17.04
N LYS A 163 7.27 -2.55 -16.09
CA LYS A 163 8.25 -1.89 -15.19
C LYS A 163 7.64 -0.79 -14.30
N GLU A 164 6.39 -0.95 -13.92
CA GLU A 164 5.64 -0.01 -13.07
C GLU A 164 5.44 -0.62 -11.67
N THR A 165 6.48 -0.57 -10.84
CA THR A 165 6.47 -1.21 -9.51
C THR A 165 5.50 -0.54 -8.54
N GLY A 166 5.33 0.79 -8.64
CA GLY A 166 4.45 1.56 -7.76
C GLY A 166 3.01 1.10 -7.83
N SER A 167 2.45 1.10 -9.03
CA SER A 167 1.06 0.68 -9.26
C SER A 167 0.85 -0.81 -8.93
N ALA A 168 1.86 -1.67 -9.15
CA ALA A 168 1.79 -3.08 -8.79
C ALA A 168 1.68 -3.31 -7.28
N LEU A 169 2.43 -2.56 -6.45
CA LEU A 169 2.39 -2.68 -4.99
C LEU A 169 1.01 -2.37 -4.40
N VAL A 170 0.21 -1.54 -5.06
CA VAL A 170 -1.15 -1.22 -4.60
C VAL A 170 -2.03 -2.47 -4.49
N TYR A 171 -1.75 -3.52 -5.28
CA TYR A 171 -2.50 -4.79 -5.22
C TYR A 171 -2.32 -5.53 -3.88
N LEU A 172 -1.28 -5.22 -3.12
CA LEU A 172 -1.14 -5.73 -1.74
C LEU A 172 -2.24 -5.20 -0.81
N ALA A 173 -2.90 -4.09 -1.14
CA ALA A 173 -4.05 -3.59 -0.41
C ALA A 173 -5.21 -4.60 -0.36
N PHE A 174 -5.37 -5.43 -1.40
CA PHE A 174 -6.42 -6.46 -1.42
C PHE A 174 -6.28 -7.49 -0.28
N PHE A 175 -5.10 -7.70 0.27
CA PHE A 175 -4.93 -8.58 1.42
C PHE A 175 -5.63 -8.07 2.68
N LEU A 176 -5.82 -6.76 2.83
CA LEU A 176 -6.62 -6.18 3.92
C LEU A 176 -8.10 -6.55 3.76
N MET A 177 -8.62 -6.46 2.53
CA MET A 177 -9.98 -6.91 2.21
C MET A 177 -10.14 -8.43 2.42
N LEU A 178 -9.18 -9.24 1.96
CA LEU A 178 -9.21 -10.70 2.15
C LEU A 178 -9.19 -11.07 3.64
N TYR A 179 -8.43 -10.37 4.46
CA TYR A 179 -8.42 -10.56 5.91
C TYR A 179 -9.79 -10.31 6.51
N ARG A 180 -10.46 -9.24 6.10
CA ARG A 180 -11.83 -8.93 6.56
C ARG A 180 -12.85 -9.99 6.13
N GLU A 181 -12.67 -10.59 4.96
CA GLU A 181 -13.54 -11.64 4.41
C GLU A 181 -13.19 -13.07 4.90
N GLY A 182 -12.31 -13.20 5.89
CA GLY A 182 -12.03 -14.46 6.58
C GLY A 182 -10.73 -15.16 6.21
N MET A 183 -9.81 -14.48 5.52
CA MET A 183 -8.44 -14.95 5.38
C MET A 183 -7.77 -15.02 6.76
N THR A 184 -6.95 -16.03 6.97
CA THR A 184 -6.22 -16.18 8.24
C THR A 184 -5.26 -15.02 8.48
N GLY A 185 -5.27 -14.43 9.68
CA GLY A 185 -4.38 -13.32 10.05
C GLY A 185 -2.89 -13.67 9.99
N TYR A 186 -2.54 -14.96 9.96
CA TYR A 186 -1.14 -15.40 9.81
C TYR A 186 -0.51 -14.96 8.49
N ILE A 187 -1.28 -14.85 7.40
CA ILE A 187 -0.77 -14.37 6.12
C ILE A 187 -0.36 -12.90 6.22
N LEU A 188 -1.17 -12.07 6.86
CA LEU A 188 -0.80 -10.67 7.13
C LEU A 188 0.40 -10.57 8.07
N LEU A 189 0.43 -11.40 9.12
CA LEU A 189 1.56 -11.47 10.05
C LEU A 189 2.86 -11.79 9.30
N ILE A 190 2.86 -12.80 8.43
CA ILE A 190 4.04 -13.14 7.61
C ILE A 190 4.47 -11.94 6.74
N GLY A 191 3.52 -11.27 6.09
CA GLY A 191 3.82 -10.09 5.27
C GLY A 191 4.44 -8.95 6.09
N VAL A 192 3.87 -8.64 7.26
CA VAL A 192 4.42 -7.61 8.17
C VAL A 192 5.80 -8.02 8.68
N CYS A 193 5.97 -9.28 9.10
CA CYS A 193 7.26 -9.81 9.55
C CYS A 193 8.32 -9.72 8.44
N ALA A 194 7.97 -10.06 7.20
CA ALA A 194 8.91 -9.97 6.07
C ALA A 194 9.40 -8.53 5.87
N VAL A 195 8.50 -7.54 5.93
CA VAL A 195 8.89 -6.11 5.84
C VAL A 195 9.77 -5.70 7.02
N VAL A 196 9.38 -6.04 8.25
CA VAL A 196 10.16 -5.70 9.45
C VAL A 196 11.53 -6.36 9.43
N PHE A 197 11.63 -7.63 9.06
CA PHE A 197 12.90 -8.35 9.01
C PHE A 197 13.80 -7.82 7.90
N PHE A 198 13.22 -7.50 6.72
CA PHE A 198 13.96 -6.87 5.64
C PHE A 198 14.54 -5.52 6.07
N VAL A 199 13.68 -4.62 6.57
CA VAL A 199 14.09 -3.27 7.00
C VAL A 199 15.13 -3.34 8.11
N THR A 200 14.92 -4.18 9.13
CA THR A 200 15.82 -4.29 10.27
C THR A 200 17.14 -4.97 9.87
N GLY A 201 17.08 -6.03 9.08
CA GLY A 201 18.24 -6.73 8.57
C GLY A 201 19.14 -5.80 7.76
N MET A 202 18.57 -5.05 6.82
CA MET A 202 19.30 -4.10 5.98
C MET A 202 19.84 -2.91 6.78
N LYS A 203 19.00 -2.27 7.59
CA LYS A 203 19.40 -1.05 8.32
C LYS A 203 20.55 -1.26 9.28
N TYR A 204 20.66 -2.43 9.87
CA TYR A 204 21.68 -2.75 10.86
C TYR A 204 22.69 -3.79 10.36
N SER A 205 22.76 -4.05 9.04
CA SER A 205 23.68 -5.03 8.45
C SER A 205 25.16 -4.67 8.70
N GLU A 206 25.49 -3.40 8.61
CA GLU A 206 26.88 -2.91 8.78
C GLU A 206 27.22 -2.58 10.23
N VAL A 207 26.23 -2.55 11.14
CA VAL A 207 26.44 -2.22 12.54
C VAL A 207 26.90 -3.47 13.30
N MET A 208 28.15 -3.41 13.81
CA MET A 208 28.73 -4.49 14.58
C MET A 208 28.78 -4.13 16.07
N VAL A 209 28.37 -5.04 16.95
CA VAL A 209 28.57 -4.96 18.39
C VAL A 209 29.62 -6.01 18.78
N GLY A 210 30.86 -5.59 18.88
CA GLY A 210 32.02 -6.50 18.95
C GLY A 210 32.14 -7.26 17.62
N ILE A 211 31.96 -8.59 17.66
CA ILE A 211 31.99 -9.46 16.46
C ILE A 211 30.55 -9.86 16.02
N THR A 212 29.51 -9.30 16.65
CA THR A 212 28.10 -9.67 16.40
C THR A 212 27.47 -8.70 15.42
N PRO A 213 26.95 -9.14 14.26
CA PRO A 213 26.11 -8.33 13.37
C PRO A 213 24.79 -7.99 14.07
N LEU A 214 24.55 -6.70 14.27
CA LEU A 214 23.38 -6.23 15.04
C LEU A 214 22.05 -6.57 14.33
N GLY A 215 22.01 -6.46 13.00
CA GLY A 215 20.82 -6.77 12.20
C GLY A 215 20.36 -8.21 12.37
N GLU A 216 21.28 -9.18 12.25
CA GLU A 216 21.00 -10.60 12.42
C GLU A 216 20.55 -10.90 13.86
N LEU A 217 21.18 -10.29 14.85
CA LEU A 217 20.82 -10.48 16.27
C LEU A 217 19.40 -9.98 16.54
N ILE A 218 19.05 -8.76 16.11
CA ILE A 218 17.71 -8.20 16.34
C ILE A 218 16.64 -9.05 15.65
N VAL A 219 16.84 -9.40 14.38
CA VAL A 219 15.85 -10.20 13.63
C VAL A 219 15.66 -11.58 14.25
N SER A 220 16.74 -12.29 14.61
CA SER A 220 16.63 -13.61 15.23
C SER A 220 15.97 -13.56 16.61
N CYS A 221 16.22 -12.51 17.42
CA CYS A 221 15.50 -12.27 18.67
C CYS A 221 14.01 -11.98 18.44
N LEU A 222 13.66 -11.19 17.41
CA LEU A 222 12.26 -10.95 17.04
C LEU A 222 11.57 -12.24 16.59
N VAL A 223 12.23 -13.08 15.82
CA VAL A 223 11.70 -14.40 15.42
C VAL A 223 11.41 -15.26 16.64
N LEU A 224 12.33 -15.33 17.63
CA LEU A 224 12.11 -16.06 18.88
C LEU A 224 10.91 -15.52 19.65
N LEU A 225 10.81 -14.19 19.79
CA LEU A 225 9.70 -13.52 20.46
C LEU A 225 8.34 -13.85 19.81
N ILE A 226 8.27 -13.72 18.49
CA ILE A 226 7.05 -13.99 17.73
C ILE A 226 6.70 -15.48 17.81
N THR A 227 7.68 -16.37 17.72
CA THR A 227 7.48 -17.82 17.85
C THR A 227 6.89 -18.18 19.20
N MET A 228 7.44 -17.66 20.31
CA MET A 228 6.88 -17.84 21.65
C MET A 228 5.46 -17.25 21.77
N GLY A 229 5.24 -16.05 21.22
CA GLY A 229 3.92 -15.43 21.18
C GLY A 229 2.89 -16.27 20.44
N LEU A 230 3.25 -16.87 19.30
CA LEU A 230 2.39 -17.76 18.53
C LEU A 230 2.06 -19.06 19.31
N VAL A 231 3.05 -19.66 19.98
CA VAL A 231 2.82 -20.85 20.82
C VAL A 231 1.87 -20.52 21.98
N GLY A 232 2.07 -19.37 22.61
CA GLY A 232 1.24 -18.91 23.74
C GLY A 232 -0.19 -18.55 23.32
N SER A 233 -0.36 -17.84 22.18
CA SER A 233 -1.68 -17.36 21.73
C SER A 233 -2.50 -18.42 21.02
N VAL A 234 -1.89 -19.19 20.12
CA VAL A 234 -2.60 -20.18 19.27
C VAL A 234 -2.95 -21.43 20.06
N ARG A 235 -2.05 -21.90 20.90
CA ARG A 235 -2.20 -23.16 21.62
C ARG A 235 -2.45 -22.98 23.12
N LYS A 236 -2.27 -21.77 23.65
CA LYS A 236 -2.31 -21.48 25.10
C LYS A 236 -1.34 -22.38 25.90
N ASP A 237 -0.26 -22.83 25.25
CA ASP A 237 0.74 -23.72 25.84
C ASP A 237 1.83 -22.89 26.54
N TYR A 238 1.48 -22.37 27.69
CA TYR A 238 2.38 -21.54 28.49
C TYR A 238 3.54 -22.36 29.13
N ILE A 239 3.42 -23.70 29.19
CA ILE A 239 4.50 -24.55 29.67
C ILE A 239 5.65 -24.57 28.66
N SER A 240 5.34 -24.83 27.40
CA SER A 240 6.35 -24.79 26.34
C SER A 240 6.96 -23.40 26.19
N VAL A 241 6.16 -22.32 26.32
CA VAL A 241 6.69 -20.95 26.32
C VAL A 241 7.69 -20.72 27.46
N LYS A 242 7.39 -21.20 28.68
CA LYS A 242 8.32 -21.09 29.84
C LYS A 242 9.60 -21.89 29.61
N ILE A 243 9.51 -23.08 29.02
CA ILE A 243 10.69 -23.90 28.67
C ILE A 243 11.57 -23.20 27.67
N MET A 244 10.96 -22.68 26.59
CA MET A 244 11.68 -21.91 25.55
C MET A 244 12.33 -20.65 26.18
N LEU A 245 11.59 -19.88 26.96
CA LEU A 245 12.09 -18.68 27.62
C LEU A 245 13.27 -19.01 28.56
N GLY A 246 13.14 -20.07 29.38
CA GLY A 246 14.22 -20.52 30.25
C GLY A 246 15.46 -20.96 29.49
N GLY A 247 15.29 -21.71 28.37
CA GLY A 247 16.36 -22.12 27.51
C GLY A 247 17.06 -20.92 26.84
N ILE A 248 16.30 -19.96 26.33
CA ILE A 248 16.84 -18.73 25.74
C ILE A 248 17.64 -17.94 26.80
N ALA A 249 17.03 -17.67 27.97
CA ALA A 249 17.66 -16.89 29.03
C ALA A 249 18.96 -17.55 29.53
N SER A 250 18.96 -18.87 29.76
CA SER A 250 20.14 -19.61 30.20
C SER A 250 21.26 -19.58 29.15
N THR A 251 20.94 -19.77 27.87
CA THR A 251 21.93 -19.76 26.80
C THR A 251 22.55 -18.37 26.60
N PHE A 252 21.75 -17.30 26.64
CA PHE A 252 22.28 -15.94 26.59
C PHE A 252 23.13 -15.60 27.83
N LEU A 253 22.75 -16.07 29.02
CA LEU A 253 23.53 -15.88 30.22
C LEU A 253 24.90 -16.60 30.12
N ILE A 254 24.90 -17.86 29.69
CA ILE A 254 26.14 -18.63 29.50
C ILE A 254 26.98 -17.93 28.40
N GLY A 255 26.39 -17.53 27.27
CA GLY A 255 27.06 -16.79 26.21
C GLY A 255 27.69 -15.48 26.72
N TYR A 256 27.00 -14.76 27.60
CA TYR A 256 27.52 -13.56 28.22
C TYR A 256 28.73 -13.84 29.12
N VAL A 257 28.65 -14.89 29.98
CA VAL A 257 29.79 -15.29 30.82
C VAL A 257 30.99 -15.71 29.96
N VAL A 258 30.76 -16.48 28.91
CA VAL A 258 31.83 -16.90 27.98
C VAL A 258 32.43 -15.68 27.24
N SER A 259 31.61 -14.69 26.92
CA SER A 259 32.05 -13.47 26.22
C SER A 259 33.03 -12.61 27.04
N LEU A 260 33.09 -12.81 28.36
CA LEU A 260 34.09 -12.16 29.22
C LEU A 260 35.52 -12.73 29.00
N PHE A 261 35.65 -13.94 28.44
CA PHE A 261 36.93 -14.62 28.24
C PHE A 261 37.29 -14.76 26.74
N VAL A 262 36.27 -14.92 25.86
CA VAL A 262 36.47 -15.15 24.43
C VAL A 262 35.41 -14.32 23.66
N PRO A 263 35.77 -13.67 22.53
CA PRO A 263 34.79 -12.96 21.73
C PRO A 263 33.72 -13.90 21.19
N VAL A 264 32.46 -13.65 21.52
CA VAL A 264 31.30 -14.50 21.18
C VAL A 264 30.38 -13.76 20.21
N ASN A 265 29.97 -14.43 19.13
CA ASN A 265 28.97 -13.92 18.21
C ASN A 265 27.56 -14.33 18.68
N PHE A 266 26.84 -13.37 19.25
CA PHE A 266 25.48 -13.59 19.76
C PHE A 266 24.42 -13.81 18.67
N ALA A 267 24.67 -13.39 17.42
CA ALA A 267 23.78 -13.66 16.31
C ALA A 267 23.72 -15.17 16.01
N TRP A 268 24.87 -15.84 15.97
CA TRP A 268 24.89 -17.31 15.78
C TRP A 268 24.25 -18.07 16.95
N ILE A 269 24.40 -17.56 18.19
CA ILE A 269 23.71 -18.14 19.34
C ILE A 269 22.19 -18.02 19.19
N SER A 270 21.70 -16.84 18.82
CA SER A 270 20.24 -16.62 18.65
C SER A 270 19.68 -17.42 17.47
N ILE A 271 20.39 -17.54 16.36
CA ILE A 271 20.01 -18.39 15.21
C ILE A 271 19.99 -19.87 15.62
N GLY A 272 20.98 -20.32 16.38
CA GLY A 272 21.01 -21.68 16.94
C GLY A 272 19.82 -21.95 17.89
N LEU A 273 19.43 -20.95 18.69
CA LEU A 273 18.23 -21.03 19.54
C LEU A 273 16.93 -21.11 18.72
N VAL A 274 16.81 -20.39 17.59
CA VAL A 274 15.68 -20.56 16.66
C VAL A 274 15.62 -21.98 16.12
N GLY A 275 16.76 -22.55 15.75
CA GLY A 275 16.87 -23.95 15.31
C GLY A 275 16.44 -24.94 16.40
N ALA A 276 16.95 -24.78 17.62
CA ALA A 276 16.59 -25.61 18.77
C ALA A 276 15.10 -25.50 19.14
N ALA A 277 14.55 -24.28 19.15
CA ALA A 277 13.13 -24.05 19.34
C ALA A 277 12.28 -24.70 18.26
N SER A 278 12.71 -24.65 17.00
CA SER A 278 12.02 -25.30 15.88
C SER A 278 12.02 -26.83 16.01
N ILE A 279 13.15 -27.42 16.37
CA ILE A 279 13.25 -28.88 16.65
C ILE A 279 12.32 -29.26 17.78
N TYR A 280 12.30 -28.49 18.89
CA TYR A 280 11.39 -28.72 20.01
C TYR A 280 9.92 -28.65 19.59
N LEU A 281 9.55 -27.66 18.77
CA LEU A 281 8.19 -27.52 18.24
C LEU A 281 7.82 -28.67 17.28
N PHE A 282 8.73 -29.14 16.44
CA PHE A 282 8.50 -30.32 15.62
C PHE A 282 8.30 -31.59 16.48
N TYR A 283 9.09 -31.75 17.53
CA TYR A 283 8.89 -32.84 18.50
C TYR A 283 7.49 -32.78 19.12
N LEU A 284 7.04 -31.58 19.58
CA LEU A 284 5.70 -31.40 20.12
C LEU A 284 4.60 -31.66 19.08
N SER A 285 4.85 -31.28 17.82
CA SER A 285 3.91 -31.55 16.73
C SER A 285 3.67 -33.03 16.52
N ILE A 286 4.73 -33.83 16.52
CA ILE A 286 4.67 -35.29 16.35
C ILE A 286 4.06 -35.93 17.61
N ARG A 287 4.53 -35.58 18.80
CA ARG A 287 4.07 -36.16 20.05
C ARG A 287 2.59 -35.93 20.32
N ASN A 288 2.09 -34.70 20.04
CA ASN A 288 0.72 -34.30 20.34
C ASN A 288 -0.21 -34.42 19.12
N TRP A 289 0.30 -34.85 17.96
CA TRP A 289 -0.43 -34.89 16.68
C TRP A 289 -1.08 -33.54 16.31
N VAL A 290 -0.36 -32.41 16.51
CA VAL A 290 -0.86 -31.05 16.32
C VAL A 290 -0.01 -30.32 15.29
N TRP A 291 -0.54 -30.13 14.09
CA TRP A 291 0.13 -29.47 12.98
C TRP A 291 0.52 -28.01 13.21
N HIS A 292 -0.17 -27.32 14.11
CA HIS A 292 0.12 -25.90 14.39
C HIS A 292 1.55 -25.67 14.92
N TYR A 293 2.12 -26.60 15.69
CA TYR A 293 3.50 -26.49 16.15
C TYR A 293 4.49 -26.60 14.98
N ALA A 294 4.23 -27.50 14.01
CA ALA A 294 5.05 -27.61 12.80
C ALA A 294 4.98 -26.35 11.94
N LEU A 295 3.79 -25.74 11.78
CA LEU A 295 3.62 -24.48 11.05
C LEU A 295 4.38 -23.33 11.71
N ILE A 296 4.37 -23.23 13.03
CA ILE A 296 5.13 -22.21 13.78
C ILE A 296 6.64 -22.46 13.62
N ALA A 297 7.08 -23.71 13.68
CA ALA A 297 8.49 -24.08 13.43
C ALA A 297 8.93 -23.71 11.99
N LEU A 298 8.09 -24.00 10.99
CA LEU A 298 8.35 -23.63 9.60
C LEU A 298 8.40 -22.12 9.41
N PHE A 299 7.53 -21.36 10.08
CA PHE A 299 7.60 -19.91 10.09
C PHE A 299 8.93 -19.42 10.66
N ALA A 300 9.38 -19.96 11.80
CA ALA A 300 10.63 -19.56 12.43
C ALA A 300 11.85 -19.86 11.54
N LEU A 301 11.94 -21.08 10.97
CA LEU A 301 13.02 -21.47 10.05
C LEU A 301 12.96 -20.66 8.75
N GLY A 302 11.77 -20.48 8.19
CA GLY A 302 11.54 -19.66 7.00
C GLY A 302 11.94 -18.19 7.20
N SER A 303 11.71 -17.64 8.39
CA SER A 303 12.15 -16.29 8.74
C SER A 303 13.68 -16.14 8.77
N ILE A 304 14.39 -17.13 9.27
CA ILE A 304 15.87 -17.14 9.22
C ILE A 304 16.36 -17.34 7.78
N GLY A 305 15.74 -18.25 7.02
CA GLY A 305 16.04 -18.42 5.59
C GLY A 305 15.81 -17.13 4.80
N PHE A 306 14.74 -16.40 5.11
CA PHE A 306 14.45 -15.09 4.51
C PHE A 306 15.53 -14.07 4.89
N LEU A 307 15.97 -13.99 6.14
CA LEU A 307 17.03 -13.09 6.58
C LEU A 307 18.30 -13.25 5.74
N PHE A 308 18.76 -14.50 5.54
CA PHE A 308 19.93 -14.77 4.70
C PHE A 308 19.69 -14.55 3.20
N SER A 309 18.45 -14.69 2.74
CA SER A 309 18.09 -14.41 1.35
C SER A 309 18.02 -12.92 1.03
N VAL A 310 17.87 -12.06 2.04
CA VAL A 310 17.79 -10.59 1.85
C VAL A 310 19.01 -10.05 1.12
N ASP A 311 20.20 -10.43 1.55
CA ASP A 311 21.45 -9.99 0.92
C ASP A 311 21.56 -10.44 -0.54
N TYR A 312 21.18 -11.68 -0.83
CA TYR A 312 21.15 -12.20 -2.19
C TYR A 312 20.12 -11.46 -3.06
N VAL A 313 18.90 -11.31 -2.58
CA VAL A 313 17.84 -10.59 -3.31
C VAL A 313 18.24 -9.15 -3.56
N PHE A 314 18.83 -8.50 -2.56
CA PHE A 314 19.22 -7.11 -2.64
C PHE A 314 20.36 -6.88 -3.64
N ASN A 315 21.41 -7.71 -3.60
CA ASN A 315 22.62 -7.51 -4.40
C ASN A 315 22.50 -8.08 -5.82
N ASP A 316 21.82 -9.22 -6.00
CA ASP A 316 21.82 -9.96 -7.26
C ASP A 316 20.52 -9.84 -8.08
N ILE A 317 19.39 -9.51 -7.43
CA ILE A 317 18.08 -9.43 -8.11
C ILE A 317 17.63 -7.99 -8.36
N LEU A 318 17.85 -7.08 -7.39
CA LEU A 318 17.41 -5.70 -7.54
C LEU A 318 18.31 -4.91 -8.48
N GLU A 319 17.71 -4.10 -9.34
CA GLU A 319 18.46 -3.20 -10.21
C GLU A 319 19.17 -2.10 -9.38
N PRO A 320 20.35 -1.59 -9.80
CA PRO A 320 21.14 -0.63 -9.03
C PRO A 320 20.36 0.61 -8.58
N HIS A 321 19.47 1.11 -9.42
CA HIS A 321 18.64 2.26 -9.05
C HIS A 321 17.59 1.93 -7.96
N GLN A 322 17.14 0.68 -7.84
CA GLN A 322 16.24 0.24 -6.77
C GLN A 322 17.00 0.05 -5.46
N GLN A 323 18.22 -0.50 -5.54
CA GLN A 323 19.11 -0.64 -4.38
C GLN A 323 19.39 0.72 -3.74
N ILE A 324 19.79 1.73 -4.55
CA ILE A 324 20.07 3.08 -4.06
C ILE A 324 18.84 3.69 -3.38
N ARG A 325 17.64 3.56 -3.98
CA ARG A 325 16.40 4.07 -3.36
C ARG A 325 16.10 3.43 -2.00
N ILE A 326 16.36 2.14 -1.85
CA ILE A 326 16.17 1.43 -0.57
C ILE A 326 17.22 1.88 0.44
N LYS A 327 18.51 1.91 0.08
CA LYS A 327 19.59 2.35 0.97
C LYS A 327 19.36 3.77 1.49
N VAL A 328 19.00 4.69 0.59
CA VAL A 328 18.70 6.08 0.94
C VAL A 328 17.48 6.18 1.88
N SER A 329 16.41 5.42 1.64
CA SER A 329 15.23 5.43 2.52
C SER A 329 15.52 4.88 3.92
N LEU A 330 16.48 3.96 4.03
CA LEU A 330 16.94 3.40 5.31
C LEU A 330 17.98 4.26 6.00
N GLY A 331 18.49 5.33 5.32
CA GLY A 331 19.55 6.19 5.83
C GLY A 331 20.90 5.52 5.87
N LEU A 332 21.15 4.52 5.00
CA LEU A 332 22.43 3.81 4.86
C LEU A 332 23.37 4.52 3.89
N GLU A 333 22.85 5.28 2.97
CA GLU A 333 23.60 6.00 1.96
C GLU A 333 23.00 7.40 1.80
N ASP A 334 23.85 8.41 1.81
CA ASP A 334 23.47 9.77 1.49
C ASP A 334 23.69 9.99 -0.01
N ASP A 335 22.61 10.10 -0.76
CA ASP A 335 22.63 10.49 -2.17
C ASP A 335 21.92 11.85 -2.33
N PRO A 336 22.64 12.96 -2.04
CA PRO A 336 22.05 14.29 -2.05
C PRO A 336 21.72 14.80 -3.47
N SER A 337 22.16 14.12 -4.52
CA SER A 337 21.97 14.53 -5.92
C SER A 337 21.09 13.56 -6.72
N GLY A 338 20.79 12.36 -6.20
CA GLY A 338 20.01 11.32 -6.88
C GLY A 338 18.72 10.93 -6.16
N ALA A 339 18.57 9.65 -5.82
CA ALA A 339 17.35 9.11 -5.24
C ALA A 339 16.96 9.73 -3.88
N GLY A 340 17.95 10.16 -3.08
CA GLY A 340 17.75 10.85 -1.79
C GLY A 340 17.35 12.31 -1.92
N TYR A 341 17.69 12.94 -3.03
CA TYR A 341 17.41 14.35 -3.27
C TYR A 341 15.93 14.68 -3.10
N ASN A 342 15.04 13.93 -3.74
CA ASN A 342 13.60 14.17 -3.69
C ASN A 342 13.05 14.11 -2.27
N VAL A 343 13.46 13.12 -1.48
CA VAL A 343 13.02 12.94 -0.09
C VAL A 343 13.57 14.02 0.81
N ASN A 344 14.85 14.36 0.66
CA ASN A 344 15.49 15.40 1.46
C ASN A 344 14.87 16.77 1.17
N GLN A 345 14.68 17.13 -0.10
CA GLN A 345 14.02 18.37 -0.47
C GLN A 345 12.55 18.42 0.00
N SER A 346 11.84 17.29 -0.06
CA SER A 346 10.50 17.18 0.47
C SER A 346 10.45 17.42 1.98
N LYS A 347 11.37 16.83 2.76
CA LYS A 347 11.46 17.06 4.21
C LYS A 347 11.80 18.51 4.53
N ILE A 348 12.71 19.15 3.75
CA ILE A 348 13.07 20.56 3.90
C ILE A 348 11.83 21.43 3.62
N ALA A 349 11.08 21.13 2.54
CA ALA A 349 9.88 21.86 2.20
C ALA A 349 8.83 21.79 3.33
N ILE A 350 8.48 20.57 3.80
CA ILE A 350 7.54 20.36 4.90
C ILE A 350 8.02 21.07 6.18
N GLY A 351 9.31 20.89 6.55
CA GLY A 351 9.88 21.49 7.76
C GLY A 351 9.87 23.02 7.69
N SER A 352 10.05 23.60 6.51
CA SER A 352 10.05 25.06 6.29
C SER A 352 8.66 25.71 6.47
N GLY A 353 7.58 24.92 6.39
CA GLY A 353 6.21 25.40 6.60
C GLY A 353 5.87 25.66 8.07
N GLY A 354 6.60 25.06 9.02
CA GLY A 354 6.34 25.25 10.45
C GLY A 354 4.90 24.85 10.85
N LEU A 355 4.31 25.59 11.81
CA LEU A 355 2.99 25.26 12.33
C LEU A 355 1.84 25.67 11.38
N SER A 356 1.87 26.90 10.87
CA SER A 356 0.78 27.52 10.09
C SER A 356 1.03 27.65 8.60
N GLY A 357 2.20 27.22 8.12
CA GLY A 357 2.59 27.33 6.73
C GLY A 357 3.08 28.73 6.33
N LYS A 358 3.60 28.82 5.10
CA LYS A 358 4.05 30.08 4.49
C LYS A 358 2.91 30.86 3.82
N GLY A 359 1.74 30.24 3.70
CA GLY A 359 0.56 30.77 2.99
C GLY A 359 0.49 30.29 1.54
N PHE A 360 -0.71 30.35 0.98
CA PHE A 360 -1.02 29.94 -0.39
C PHE A 360 -0.16 30.71 -1.39
N LEU A 361 0.43 30.01 -2.34
CA LEU A 361 1.37 30.54 -3.35
C LEU A 361 2.62 31.22 -2.76
N ASN A 362 2.99 30.94 -1.51
CA ASN A 362 4.17 31.54 -0.86
C ASN A 362 5.25 30.49 -0.50
N GLY A 363 5.11 29.24 -0.95
CA GLY A 363 6.10 28.21 -0.79
C GLY A 363 7.39 28.56 -1.55
N THR A 364 8.52 28.61 -0.87
CA THR A 364 9.82 28.94 -1.50
C THR A 364 10.45 27.72 -2.16
N GLN A 365 10.39 26.56 -1.52
CA GLN A 365 10.98 25.32 -2.07
C GLN A 365 10.14 24.82 -3.26
N THR A 366 8.84 24.89 -3.15
CA THR A 366 7.90 24.44 -4.21
C THR A 366 7.95 25.37 -5.41
N LYS A 367 8.00 26.71 -5.23
CA LYS A 367 8.12 27.68 -6.34
C LYS A 367 9.42 27.55 -7.12
N LEU A 368 10.52 27.27 -6.44
CA LEU A 368 11.83 27.10 -7.08
C LEU A 368 12.01 25.70 -7.69
N LYS A 369 10.99 24.84 -7.59
CA LYS A 369 10.95 23.47 -8.12
C LYS A 369 12.13 22.61 -7.63
N TYR A 370 12.56 22.84 -6.37
CA TYR A 370 13.60 22.02 -5.76
C TYR A 370 13.15 20.59 -5.49
N VAL A 371 11.84 20.34 -5.33
CA VAL A 371 11.26 18.99 -5.20
C VAL A 371 10.83 18.50 -6.58
N PRO A 372 11.53 17.53 -7.20
CA PRO A 372 11.07 16.94 -8.46
C PRO A 372 9.71 16.25 -8.28
N GLU A 373 8.87 16.29 -9.33
CA GLU A 373 7.52 15.68 -9.34
C GLU A 373 6.64 16.14 -8.16
N GLN A 374 6.80 17.40 -7.73
CA GLN A 374 6.08 17.96 -6.58
C GLN A 374 4.57 18.08 -6.78
N ASP A 375 4.09 18.13 -8.01
CA ASP A 375 2.68 18.21 -8.37
C ASP A 375 2.01 16.84 -8.59
N THR A 376 2.80 15.78 -8.68
CA THR A 376 2.35 14.39 -8.84
C THR A 376 2.58 13.61 -7.55
N ASP A 377 3.72 12.95 -7.42
CA ASP A 377 4.02 12.00 -6.34
C ASP A 377 4.33 12.68 -5.01
N PHE A 378 4.88 13.89 -5.04
CA PHE A 378 5.29 14.64 -3.85
C PHE A 378 4.34 15.80 -3.48
N ILE A 379 3.09 15.79 -3.97
CA ILE A 379 2.15 16.89 -3.74
C ILE A 379 1.93 17.23 -2.26
N PHE A 380 2.04 16.24 -1.37
CA PHE A 380 1.89 16.44 0.07
C PHE A 380 2.98 17.37 0.66
N CYS A 381 4.16 17.49 0.02
CA CYS A 381 5.17 18.44 0.48
C CYS A 381 4.73 19.90 0.25
N THR A 382 4.00 20.17 -0.84
CA THR A 382 3.41 21.48 -1.10
C THR A 382 2.38 21.85 -0.04
N VAL A 383 1.52 20.90 0.34
CA VAL A 383 0.59 21.10 1.47
C VAL A 383 1.35 21.42 2.75
N GLY A 384 2.42 20.67 3.06
CA GLY A 384 3.26 20.88 4.24
C GLY A 384 3.97 22.24 4.24
N GLU A 385 4.45 22.72 3.11
CA GLU A 385 5.13 24.02 3.00
C GLU A 385 4.15 25.19 3.08
N GLU A 386 3.05 25.14 2.31
CA GLU A 386 2.10 26.27 2.20
C GLU A 386 1.16 26.38 3.39
N GLN A 387 0.67 25.23 3.92
CA GLN A 387 -0.35 25.19 4.97
C GLN A 387 0.22 24.71 6.32
N GLY A 388 1.49 24.31 6.36
CA GLY A 388 2.18 23.90 7.57
C GLY A 388 1.64 22.61 8.20
N PHE A 389 2.01 22.40 9.46
CA PHE A 389 1.58 21.23 10.22
C PHE A 389 0.05 21.15 10.37
N LEU A 390 -0.62 22.28 10.57
CA LEU A 390 -2.08 22.30 10.72
C LEU A 390 -2.79 21.86 9.43
N GLY A 391 -2.34 22.36 8.27
CA GLY A 391 -2.91 21.98 6.98
C GLY A 391 -2.63 20.51 6.62
N ALA A 392 -1.38 20.07 6.81
CA ALA A 392 -1.02 18.67 6.60
C ALA A 392 -1.83 17.71 7.49
N SER A 393 -2.00 18.07 8.78
CA SER A 393 -2.81 17.29 9.71
C SER A 393 -4.30 17.28 9.32
N ALA A 394 -4.84 18.42 8.88
CA ALA A 394 -6.23 18.51 8.40
C ALA A 394 -6.46 17.59 7.19
N VAL A 395 -5.56 17.56 6.23
CA VAL A 395 -5.62 16.66 5.08
C VAL A 395 -5.62 15.20 5.52
N LEU A 396 -4.73 14.80 6.43
CA LEU A 396 -4.68 13.42 6.96
C LEU A 396 -5.97 13.05 7.73
N ILE A 397 -6.53 13.97 8.50
CA ILE A 397 -7.80 13.76 9.22
C ILE A 397 -8.96 13.58 8.21
N VAL A 398 -9.03 14.41 7.17
CA VAL A 398 -10.07 14.28 6.13
C VAL A 398 -9.97 12.94 5.41
N PHE A 399 -8.78 12.51 5.04
CA PHE A 399 -8.56 11.16 4.48
C PHE A 399 -8.92 10.05 5.46
N GLY A 400 -8.55 10.20 6.73
CA GLY A 400 -8.92 9.24 7.78
C GLY A 400 -10.44 9.10 7.93
N LEU A 401 -11.14 10.22 7.99
CA LEU A 401 -12.62 10.26 8.05
C LEU A 401 -13.25 9.66 6.78
N PHE A 402 -12.68 9.95 5.61
CA PHE A 402 -13.12 9.38 4.34
C PHE A 402 -12.98 7.86 4.33
N ILE A 403 -11.82 7.30 4.69
CA ILE A 403 -11.59 5.86 4.74
C ILE A 403 -12.48 5.18 5.79
N LEU A 404 -12.61 5.76 6.99
CA LEU A 404 -13.53 5.26 8.01
C LEU A 404 -14.98 5.27 7.50
N ARG A 405 -15.39 6.31 6.77
CA ARG A 405 -16.74 6.36 6.18
C ARG A 405 -16.92 5.24 5.16
N LEU A 406 -15.94 4.97 4.28
CA LEU A 406 -16.00 3.87 3.33
C LEU A 406 -16.12 2.52 4.03
N ILE A 407 -15.42 2.29 5.14
CA ILE A 407 -15.54 1.07 5.93
C ILE A 407 -16.96 0.93 6.50
N VAL A 408 -17.53 2.00 7.06
CA VAL A 408 -18.91 2.01 7.58
C VAL A 408 -19.91 1.68 6.46
N LEU A 409 -19.70 2.25 5.25
CA LEU A 409 -20.54 1.96 4.09
C LEU A 409 -20.38 0.50 3.62
N ALA A 410 -19.17 -0.06 3.70
CA ALA A 410 -18.90 -1.46 3.34
C ALA A 410 -19.53 -2.44 4.34
N GLU A 411 -19.46 -2.14 5.65
CA GLU A 411 -20.07 -2.97 6.69
C GLU A 411 -21.59 -3.05 6.60
N ARG A 412 -22.23 -1.98 6.15
CA ARG A 412 -23.70 -1.94 6.02
C ARG A 412 -24.25 -2.63 4.77
N GLN A 413 -23.37 -3.18 3.89
CA GLN A 413 -23.82 -3.88 2.68
C GLN A 413 -24.44 -5.24 3.01
N ASP A 414 -25.64 -5.49 2.51
CA ASP A 414 -26.35 -6.74 2.74
C ASP A 414 -25.81 -7.90 1.88
N ASN A 415 -25.26 -7.59 0.69
CA ASN A 415 -24.69 -8.59 -0.21
C ASN A 415 -23.14 -8.61 -0.17
N ALA A 416 -22.56 -9.78 -0.43
CA ALA A 416 -21.13 -9.95 -0.47
C ALA A 416 -20.47 -9.12 -1.59
N PHE A 417 -21.12 -8.93 -2.74
CA PHE A 417 -20.60 -8.16 -3.85
C PHE A 417 -20.29 -6.71 -3.45
N GLY A 418 -21.28 -6.00 -2.89
CA GLY A 418 -21.10 -4.61 -2.45
C GLY A 418 -20.10 -4.50 -1.30
N ARG A 419 -20.12 -5.45 -0.35
CA ARG A 419 -19.20 -5.47 0.81
C ARG A 419 -17.76 -5.67 0.39
N VAL A 420 -17.46 -6.71 -0.40
CA VAL A 420 -16.10 -7.02 -0.89
C VAL A 420 -15.57 -5.87 -1.74
N TYR A 421 -16.41 -5.33 -2.64
CA TYR A 421 -16.02 -4.16 -3.44
C TYR A 421 -15.71 -2.95 -2.55
N GLY A 422 -16.56 -2.64 -1.59
CA GLY A 422 -16.37 -1.52 -0.65
C GLY A 422 -15.09 -1.63 0.18
N TYR A 423 -14.78 -2.82 0.70
CA TYR A 423 -13.53 -3.06 1.41
C TYR A 423 -12.32 -2.97 0.48
N SER A 424 -12.42 -3.42 -0.77
CA SER A 424 -11.37 -3.25 -1.77
C SER A 424 -11.08 -1.76 -2.02
N VAL A 425 -12.13 -0.95 -2.17
CA VAL A 425 -12.03 0.50 -2.33
C VAL A 425 -11.35 1.15 -1.13
N ALA A 426 -11.82 0.87 0.08
CA ALA A 426 -11.25 1.42 1.32
C ALA A 426 -9.77 1.03 1.48
N SER A 427 -9.42 -0.22 1.19
CA SER A 427 -8.04 -0.74 1.28
C SER A 427 -7.12 -0.08 0.27
N ILE A 428 -7.57 0.14 -0.97
CA ILE A 428 -6.79 0.82 -2.01
C ILE A 428 -6.51 2.28 -1.61
N PHE A 429 -7.52 3.02 -1.14
CA PHE A 429 -7.34 4.40 -0.68
C PHE A 429 -6.40 4.48 0.52
N PHE A 430 -6.55 3.57 1.49
CA PHE A 430 -5.65 3.50 2.64
C PHE A 430 -4.20 3.25 2.22
N PHE A 431 -3.97 2.31 1.31
CA PHE A 431 -2.63 1.98 0.83
C PHE A 431 -1.98 3.16 0.10
N HIS A 432 -2.72 3.83 -0.79
CA HIS A 432 -2.22 5.03 -1.48
C HIS A 432 -1.84 6.13 -0.49
N LEU A 433 -2.70 6.43 0.49
CA LEU A 433 -2.42 7.43 1.53
C LEU A 433 -1.16 7.06 2.32
N ALA A 434 -1.10 5.82 2.84
CA ALA A 434 -0.01 5.38 3.71
C ALA A 434 1.35 5.41 2.99
N ILE A 435 1.39 4.92 1.75
CA ILE A 435 2.65 4.89 0.98
C ILE A 435 3.04 6.29 0.50
N ASN A 436 2.11 7.12 -0.01
CA ASN A 436 2.43 8.46 -0.48
C ASN A 436 2.98 9.34 0.66
N VAL A 437 2.27 9.40 1.79
CA VAL A 437 2.72 10.16 2.97
C VAL A 437 4.03 9.58 3.53
N GLY A 438 4.13 8.25 3.60
CA GLY A 438 5.36 7.57 4.02
C GLY A 438 6.56 7.92 3.14
N MET A 439 6.39 7.97 1.83
CA MET A 439 7.42 8.33 0.85
C MET A 439 7.85 9.79 1.01
N VAL A 440 6.92 10.71 1.09
CA VAL A 440 7.18 12.15 1.22
C VAL A 440 7.87 12.49 2.54
N THR A 441 7.55 11.76 3.62
CA THR A 441 8.20 11.91 4.94
C THR A 441 9.47 11.08 5.09
N GLY A 442 9.80 10.22 4.12
CA GLY A 442 10.98 9.36 4.13
C GLY A 442 10.86 8.13 5.02
N LEU A 443 9.64 7.70 5.37
CA LEU A 443 9.38 6.45 6.10
C LEU A 443 9.37 5.23 5.18
N THR A 444 9.08 5.44 3.89
CA THR A 444 9.09 4.40 2.86
C THR A 444 9.93 4.85 1.67
N PRO A 445 10.50 3.90 0.89
CA PRO A 445 11.24 4.26 -0.32
C PRO A 445 10.36 4.99 -1.34
N VAL A 446 10.99 5.77 -2.22
CA VAL A 446 10.31 6.49 -3.30
C VAL A 446 9.86 5.50 -4.36
N ILE A 447 8.56 5.29 -4.46
CA ILE A 447 7.96 4.29 -5.34
C ILE A 447 7.15 4.94 -6.47
N GLY A 448 6.76 6.22 -6.33
CA GLY A 448 5.98 6.94 -7.33
C GLY A 448 4.49 6.55 -7.29
N ILE A 449 3.85 6.72 -6.15
CA ILE A 449 2.41 6.46 -5.96
C ILE A 449 1.69 7.78 -5.69
N PRO A 450 0.69 8.17 -6.52
CA PRO A 450 -0.01 9.44 -6.36
C PRO A 450 -0.91 9.44 -5.11
N LEU A 451 -1.09 10.62 -4.51
CA LEU A 451 -2.07 10.85 -3.45
C LEU A 451 -3.47 11.01 -4.09
N PRO A 452 -4.45 10.15 -3.76
CA PRO A 452 -5.77 10.20 -4.38
C PRO A 452 -6.41 11.58 -4.28
N PHE A 453 -6.97 12.08 -5.39
CA PHE A 453 -7.66 13.37 -5.52
C PHE A 453 -6.79 14.62 -5.36
N PHE A 454 -5.58 14.52 -4.80
CA PHE A 454 -4.63 15.62 -4.61
C PHE A 454 -3.62 15.73 -5.74
N SER A 455 -3.05 14.61 -6.18
CA SER A 455 -2.02 14.58 -7.20
C SER A 455 -2.55 15.00 -8.58
N TYR A 456 -1.72 15.72 -9.33
CA TYR A 456 -2.02 16.06 -10.71
C TYR A 456 -2.07 14.80 -11.59
N GLY A 457 -3.14 14.65 -12.37
CA GLY A 457 -3.24 13.60 -13.37
C GLY A 457 -4.67 13.20 -13.71
N GLY A 458 -5.02 13.23 -14.99
CA GLY A 458 -6.36 12.86 -15.47
C GLY A 458 -6.69 11.39 -15.23
N SER A 459 -5.77 10.47 -15.62
CA SER A 459 -5.99 9.02 -15.47
C SER A 459 -6.18 8.59 -14.01
N SER A 460 -5.38 9.16 -13.11
CA SER A 460 -5.45 8.84 -11.68
C SER A 460 -6.74 9.37 -11.07
N LEU A 461 -7.13 10.63 -11.39
CA LEU A 461 -8.38 11.21 -10.94
C LEU A 461 -9.59 10.41 -11.46
N TRP A 462 -9.60 10.01 -12.74
CA TRP A 462 -10.65 9.16 -13.30
C TRP A 462 -10.69 7.79 -12.61
N GLY A 463 -9.54 7.13 -12.45
CA GLY A 463 -9.46 5.82 -11.80
C GLY A 463 -10.03 5.82 -10.40
N PHE A 464 -9.63 6.78 -9.56
CA PHE A 464 -10.14 6.91 -8.19
C PHE A 464 -11.61 7.34 -8.15
N THR A 465 -12.05 8.20 -9.07
CA THR A 465 -13.45 8.61 -9.18
C THR A 465 -14.34 7.42 -9.57
N ILE A 466 -13.96 6.65 -10.59
CA ILE A 466 -14.69 5.44 -11.01
C ILE A 466 -14.75 4.43 -9.85
N LEU A 467 -13.61 4.15 -9.22
CA LEU A 467 -13.49 3.24 -8.08
C LEU A 467 -14.47 3.62 -6.96
N LEU A 468 -14.51 4.90 -6.58
CA LEU A 468 -15.37 5.42 -5.52
C LEU A 468 -16.85 5.40 -5.91
N PHE A 469 -17.19 5.95 -7.07
CA PHE A 469 -18.59 6.17 -7.43
C PHE A 469 -19.32 4.90 -7.85
N ILE A 470 -18.63 3.87 -8.35
CA ILE A 470 -19.22 2.53 -8.47
C ILE A 470 -19.63 2.03 -7.07
N PHE A 471 -18.79 2.20 -6.05
CA PHE A 471 -19.15 1.81 -4.69
C PHE A 471 -20.37 2.59 -4.16
N LEU A 472 -20.40 3.89 -4.35
CA LEU A 472 -21.55 4.72 -3.92
C LEU A 472 -22.84 4.33 -4.67
N ARG A 473 -22.75 3.93 -5.94
CA ARG A 473 -23.90 3.42 -6.70
C ARG A 473 -24.39 2.08 -6.15
N LEU A 474 -23.48 1.16 -5.81
CA LEU A 474 -23.81 -0.11 -5.17
C LEU A 474 -24.47 0.12 -3.81
N ASP A 475 -23.94 1.04 -3.02
CA ASP A 475 -24.50 1.39 -1.71
C ASP A 475 -25.89 2.02 -1.82
N ALA A 476 -26.11 2.90 -2.78
CA ALA A 476 -27.42 3.51 -3.02
C ALA A 476 -28.49 2.46 -3.39
N SER A 477 -28.13 1.41 -4.14
CA SER A 477 -29.04 0.34 -4.56
C SER A 477 -29.43 -0.63 -3.43
N ARG A 478 -28.72 -0.62 -2.30
CA ARG A 478 -29.07 -1.45 -1.14
C ARG A 478 -30.51 -1.25 -0.68
N LYS A 479 -31.03 -0.01 -0.76
CA LYS A 479 -32.41 0.32 -0.38
C LYS A 479 -33.45 -0.07 -1.44
N GLU A 480 -33.02 -0.50 -2.60
CA GLU A 480 -33.89 -0.92 -3.71
C GLU A 480 -34.22 -2.41 -3.66
N ARG A 481 -33.48 -3.20 -2.90
CA ARG A 481 -33.64 -4.62 -2.65
C ARG A 481 -34.36 -4.87 -1.32
#